data_675554aa2e341da97bcb7ce03b401003
#
_entry.id   675554aa2e341da97bcb7ce03b401003
#
_cell.length_a   1.000
_cell.length_b   1.000
_cell.length_c   1.000
_cell.angle_alpha   90.00
_cell.angle_beta   90.00
_cell.angle_gamma   90.00
#
_symmetry.space_group_name_H-M   'P 1'
#
loop_
_entity.id
_entity.type
_entity.pdbx_description
1 polymer ?
#
loop_
_entity_poly.entity_id
_entity_poly.type
_entity_poly.pdbx_seq_one_letter_code
_entity_poly.pdbx_strand_id
1 'polypeptide(L)'
;LLSRRVDLLLLKSLRAKVCAYLLSEAEAHHSLTFTIPYSRIQLADYLNCDRSALSRELSLMQRDGLLETYKSSFKLLEPDALRHMVL
;
A
#
# COMPACT_ATOMS: atom_id res chain seq x y z
N LEU A 1 21.01 -8.69 6.96
CA LEU A 1 20.45 -7.71 7.62
C LEU A 1 19.17 -7.19 7.14
N LEU A 2 18.35 -7.00 8.00
CA LEU A 2 17.15 -6.40 7.66
C LEU A 2 17.41 -4.99 7.34
N SER A 3 17.13 -4.63 6.16
CA SER A 3 17.11 -3.25 5.81
C SER A 3 15.89 -2.66 6.45
N ARG A 4 15.65 -1.40 6.26
CA ARG A 4 14.45 -0.79 6.71
C ARG A 4 13.25 -1.21 5.91
N ARG A 5 13.49 -1.91 4.82
CA ARG A 5 12.41 -2.36 3.98
C ARG A 5 11.87 -3.67 4.52
N VAL A 6 10.57 -3.74 4.70
CA VAL A 6 9.92 -4.96 5.12
C VAL A 6 9.80 -5.89 3.93
N ASP A 7 10.11 -7.17 4.14
CA ASP A 7 9.92 -8.18 3.11
C ASP A 7 8.42 -8.48 3.01
N LEU A 8 7.82 -8.14 1.88
CA LEU A 8 6.38 -8.30 1.70
C LEU A 8 5.93 -9.74 1.84
N LEU A 9 6.81 -10.71 1.52
CA LEU A 9 6.45 -12.11 1.62
C LEU A 9 6.27 -12.57 3.06
N LEU A 10 6.82 -11.84 4.02
CA LEU A 10 6.68 -12.18 5.43
C LEU A 10 5.43 -11.62 6.06
N LEU A 11 4.74 -10.71 5.37
CA LEU A 11 3.52 -10.12 5.90
C LEU A 11 2.35 -11.03 5.57
N LYS A 12 1.47 -11.25 6.56
CA LYS A 12 0.38 -12.20 6.42
C LYS A 12 -0.86 -11.62 5.79
N SER A 13 -1.19 -10.37 6.09
CA SER A 13 -2.43 -9.80 5.57
C SER A 13 -2.16 -8.98 4.33
N LEU A 14 -3.14 -8.94 3.45
CA LEU A 14 -3.06 -8.11 2.26
C LEU A 14 -2.98 -6.63 2.64
N ARG A 15 -3.73 -6.23 3.68
CA ARG A 15 -3.70 -4.85 4.12
C ARG A 15 -2.29 -4.45 4.56
N ALA A 16 -1.60 -5.32 5.29
CA ALA A 16 -0.23 -5.03 5.71
C ALA A 16 0.71 -4.90 4.50
N LYS A 17 0.54 -5.75 3.50
CA LYS A 17 1.34 -5.67 2.28
C LYS A 17 1.10 -4.34 1.55
N VAL A 18 -0.16 -3.94 1.43
CA VAL A 18 -0.51 -2.68 0.79
C VAL A 18 0.11 -1.52 1.57
N CYS A 19 -0.03 -1.52 2.89
CA CYS A 19 0.53 -0.46 3.72
C CYS A 19 2.04 -0.37 3.56
N ALA A 20 2.73 -1.50 3.60
CA ALA A 20 4.18 -1.50 3.48
C ALA A 20 4.62 -0.94 2.12
N TYR A 21 3.94 -1.34 1.05
CA TYR A 21 4.28 -0.86 -0.27
C TYR A 21 4.04 0.65 -0.41
N LEU A 22 2.86 1.12 0.03
CA LEU A 22 2.53 2.54 -0.10
C LEU A 22 3.43 3.42 0.76
N LEU A 23 3.79 2.97 1.95
CA LEU A 23 4.73 3.71 2.78
C LEU A 23 6.10 3.81 2.13
N SER A 24 6.54 2.74 1.49
CA SER A 24 7.81 2.73 0.78
C SER A 24 7.78 3.72 -0.40
N GLU A 25 6.66 3.80 -1.11
CA GLU A 25 6.52 4.75 -2.21
C GLU A 25 6.49 6.19 -1.70
N ALA A 26 5.79 6.42 -0.59
CA ALA A 26 5.75 7.75 0.01
C ALA A 26 7.15 8.20 0.40
N GLU A 27 7.94 7.30 0.95
CA GLU A 27 9.31 7.60 1.33
C GLU A 27 10.16 7.92 0.10
N ALA A 28 10.02 7.13 -0.95
CA ALA A 28 10.77 7.35 -2.18
C ALA A 28 10.42 8.69 -2.84
N HIS A 29 9.16 9.09 -2.76
CA HIS A 29 8.70 10.36 -3.33
C HIS A 29 8.82 11.53 -2.37
N HIS A 30 9.18 11.30 -1.11
CA HIS A 30 9.21 12.33 -0.06
C HIS A 30 7.88 13.06 0.02
N SER A 31 6.78 12.32 -0.13
CA SER A 31 5.45 12.91 -0.17
C SER A 31 4.41 11.86 0.17
N LEU A 32 3.33 12.29 0.81
CA LEU A 32 2.20 11.41 1.08
C LEU A 32 1.24 11.33 -0.10
N THR A 33 1.48 12.12 -1.14
CA THR A 33 0.72 12.08 -2.38
C THR A 33 1.67 11.74 -3.50
N PHE A 34 1.35 10.68 -4.27
CA PHE A 34 2.24 10.22 -5.32
C PHE A 34 1.48 9.36 -6.32
N THR A 35 2.13 9.10 -7.45
CA THR A 35 1.61 8.20 -8.47
C THR A 35 2.59 7.04 -8.62
N ILE A 36 2.04 5.83 -8.66
CA ILE A 36 2.87 4.63 -8.81
C ILE A 36 2.90 4.20 -10.27
N PRO A 37 3.94 3.45 -10.67
CA PRO A 37 4.07 3.04 -12.08
C PRO A 37 3.27 1.80 -12.44
N TYR A 38 2.41 1.32 -11.55
CA TYR A 38 1.69 0.07 -11.76
C TYR A 38 0.21 0.28 -11.96
N SER A 39 -0.38 -0.52 -12.88
CA SER A 39 -1.82 -0.67 -12.94
C SER A 39 -2.28 -1.52 -11.74
N ARG A 40 -3.58 -1.66 -11.54
CA ARG A 40 -4.09 -2.52 -10.47
C ARG A 40 -3.68 -3.97 -10.66
N ILE A 41 -3.66 -4.44 -11.91
CA ILE A 41 -3.24 -5.82 -12.19
C ILE A 41 -1.77 -5.99 -11.83
N GLN A 42 -0.93 -5.04 -12.23
CA GLN A 42 0.49 -5.12 -11.93
C GLN A 42 0.78 -5.02 -10.44
N LEU A 43 0.06 -4.15 -9.75
CA LEU A 43 0.23 -4.02 -8.30
C LEU A 43 -0.21 -5.30 -7.58
N ALA A 44 -1.31 -5.91 -8.02
CA ALA A 44 -1.76 -7.16 -7.44
C ALA A 44 -0.72 -8.26 -7.63
N ASP A 45 -0.11 -8.33 -8.82
CA ASP A 45 0.97 -9.28 -9.06
C ASP A 45 2.15 -9.03 -8.12
N TYR A 46 2.54 -7.78 -7.98
CA TYR A 46 3.65 -7.41 -7.10
C TYR A 46 3.37 -7.82 -5.66
N LEU A 47 2.12 -7.65 -5.21
CA LEU A 47 1.73 -7.97 -3.85
C LEU A 47 1.30 -9.44 -3.69
N ASN A 48 1.33 -10.19 -4.77
CA ASN A 48 0.99 -11.62 -4.78
C ASN A 48 -0.45 -11.86 -4.32
N CYS A 49 -1.39 -11.16 -4.95
CA CYS A 49 -2.81 -11.31 -4.63
C CYS A 49 -3.64 -11.11 -5.89
N ASP A 50 -4.93 -11.39 -5.80
CA ASP A 50 -5.86 -11.15 -6.89
C ASP A 50 -6.18 -9.67 -7.02
N ARG A 51 -6.39 -9.21 -8.26
CA ARG A 51 -6.80 -7.83 -8.49
C ARG A 51 -8.10 -7.50 -7.76
N SER A 52 -9.04 -8.44 -7.74
CA SER A 52 -10.32 -8.21 -7.04
C SER A 52 -10.12 -8.03 -5.55
N ALA A 53 -9.23 -8.84 -4.95
CA ALA A 53 -8.93 -8.72 -3.54
C ALA A 53 -8.25 -7.38 -3.24
N LEU A 54 -7.33 -6.96 -4.11
CA LEU A 54 -6.65 -5.69 -3.94
C LEU A 54 -7.64 -4.52 -4.02
N SER A 55 -8.52 -4.54 -5.04
CA SER A 55 -9.50 -3.47 -5.20
C SER A 55 -10.42 -3.37 -4.00
N ARG A 56 -10.85 -4.52 -3.48
CA ARG A 56 -11.72 -4.54 -2.31
C ARG A 56 -11.00 -3.99 -1.09
N GLU A 57 -9.73 -4.37 -0.91
CA GLU A 57 -8.97 -3.89 0.23
C GLU A 57 -8.75 -2.39 0.17
N LEU A 58 -8.42 -1.87 -1.00
CA LEU A 58 -8.23 -0.42 -1.18
C LEU A 58 -9.53 0.34 -0.92
N SER A 59 -10.67 -0.21 -1.36
CA SER A 59 -11.96 0.42 -1.08
C SER A 59 -12.24 0.47 0.42
N LEU A 60 -11.92 -0.59 1.14
CA LEU A 60 -12.11 -0.62 2.58
C LEU A 60 -11.20 0.39 3.27
N MET A 61 -9.98 0.51 2.81
CA MET A 61 -9.03 1.47 3.39
C MET A 61 -9.48 2.90 3.15
N GLN A 62 -10.06 3.18 1.98
CA GLN A 62 -10.65 4.49 1.73
C GLN A 62 -11.83 4.76 2.64
N ARG A 63 -12.69 3.77 2.80
CA ARG A 63 -13.84 3.89 3.69
C ARG A 63 -13.40 4.18 5.12
N ASP A 64 -12.31 3.56 5.55
CA ASP A 64 -11.79 3.73 6.90
C ASP A 64 -11.00 5.04 7.06
N GLY A 65 -10.86 5.83 6.02
CA GLY A 65 -10.18 7.12 6.09
C GLY A 65 -8.67 7.02 6.11
N LEU A 66 -8.11 5.89 5.68
CA LEU A 66 -6.66 5.69 5.72
C LEU A 66 -5.96 6.29 4.53
N LEU A 67 -6.61 6.29 3.38
CA LEU A 67 -6.02 6.83 2.15
C LEU A 67 -7.11 7.21 1.17
N GLU A 68 -6.70 7.93 0.14
CA GLU A 68 -7.50 8.17 -1.05
C GLU A 68 -6.72 7.69 -2.25
N THR A 69 -7.42 7.17 -3.24
CA THR A 69 -6.76 6.71 -4.46
C THR A 69 -7.64 7.00 -5.67
N TYR A 70 -6.99 7.34 -6.77
CA TYR A 70 -7.63 7.51 -8.06
C TYR A 70 -6.68 6.96 -9.11
N LYS A 71 -7.10 5.88 -9.78
CA LYS A 71 -6.23 5.19 -10.74
C LYS A 71 -4.93 4.80 -10.04
N SER A 72 -3.78 5.26 -10.54
CA SER A 72 -2.48 4.94 -9.96
C SER A 72 -1.97 5.99 -8.98
N SER A 73 -2.79 6.97 -8.64
CA SER A 73 -2.42 8.01 -7.69
C SER A 73 -2.95 7.69 -6.31
N PHE A 74 -2.16 7.99 -5.30
CA PHE A 74 -2.51 7.71 -3.91
C PHE A 74 -2.21 8.92 -3.04
N LYS A 75 -3.05 9.13 -2.03
CA LYS A 75 -2.82 10.12 -0.99
C LYS A 75 -3.01 9.43 0.34
N LEU A 76 -1.96 9.36 1.14
CA LEU A 76 -2.02 8.71 2.44
C LEU A 76 -2.52 9.70 3.47
N LEU A 77 -3.65 9.37 4.11
CA LEU A 77 -4.29 10.28 5.05
C LEU A 77 -3.84 10.03 6.48
N GLU A 78 -3.51 8.78 6.81
CA GLU A 78 -3.13 8.40 8.17
C GLU A 78 -1.87 7.56 8.13
N PRO A 79 -0.71 8.17 7.82
CA PRO A 79 0.52 7.39 7.68
C PRO A 79 0.93 6.64 8.94
N ASP A 80 0.66 7.20 10.12
CA ASP A 80 0.99 6.49 11.36
C ASP A 80 0.16 5.23 11.53
N ALA A 81 -1.13 5.29 11.17
CA ALA A 81 -1.97 4.11 11.22
C ALA A 81 -1.46 3.04 10.26
N LEU A 82 -1.02 3.45 9.08
CA LEU A 82 -0.46 2.51 8.12
C LEU A 82 0.82 1.87 8.64
N ARG A 83 1.65 2.64 9.32
CA ARG A 83 2.89 2.09 9.91
C ARG A 83 2.59 1.02 10.96
N HIS A 84 1.56 1.24 11.77
CA HIS A 84 1.20 0.27 12.80
C HIS A 84 0.73 -1.06 12.21
N MET A 85 0.21 -1.05 10.99
CA MET A 85 -0.24 -2.29 10.37
C MET A 85 0.91 -3.12 9.82
N VAL A 86 2.10 -2.55 9.74
CA VAL A 86 3.29 -3.22 9.20
C VAL A 86 4.19 -3.73 10.31
N LEU A 87 4.13 -3.13 11.47
CA LEU A 87 5.02 -3.48 12.60
C LEU A 87 4.70 -4.83 13.21
#